data_ad6859b93ac98a38efbc57d02189cd33
#
_entry.id   ad6859b93ac98a38efbc57d02189cd33
#
_cell.length_a   1.000
_cell.length_b   1.000
_cell.length_c   1.000
_cell.angle_alpha   90.00
_cell.angle_beta   90.00
_cell.angle_gamma   90.00
#
_symmetry.space_group_name_H-M   'P 1'
#
loop_
_entity.id
_entity.type
_entity.pdbx_description
1 polymer ?
#
loop_
_entity_poly.entity_id
_entity_poly.type
_entity_poly.pdbx_seq_one_letter_code
_entity_poly.pdbx_strand_id
1 'polypeptide(L)'
;KYLISIKYTSTGGEMSVTLDADTGVICELSRKCSVSKVKNANEIEASIHSYINNYMAQYQGKMRLSAVSRGELTVFLYERIENGIPFKSNGLCIAADKSGNITHISFLWDNAEFPETDGVISPEQAYEIFFRLCGLEIKYVLNGGEYIPAYALNSLSTGIIDAFTGEVLSYDGKPAAQKKYLAYVDLDTHYSKPYVEKMADCDIYVSRGDVALDGPIIQKDFLLLISPYLPGGKPIIENFGDLTDGQLEMLYNAFEAAGVITSDEFAPESYVTREHAASYFMKTLGYGELGANPQILAKQFADDGDVSENLRGYIRLAGALKLINGTDGRFYPKGYMSNGDSLILVYNYLNTVQGE
;
A
#
# COMPACT_ATOMS: atom_id res chain seq x y z
N LYS A 1 1.22 -32.14 9.30
CA LYS A 1 2.60 -32.30 8.81
C LYS A 1 3.53 -32.35 10.02
N TYR A 2 4.24 -33.45 10.23
CA TYR A 2 5.22 -33.58 11.31
C TYR A 2 6.62 -33.40 10.73
N LEU A 3 7.49 -32.66 11.45
CA LEU A 3 8.87 -32.41 11.06
C LEU A 3 9.81 -33.04 12.09
N ILE A 4 10.86 -33.69 11.63
CA ILE A 4 11.92 -34.25 12.45
C ILE A 4 13.17 -33.41 12.23
N SER A 5 13.65 -32.74 13.25
CA SER A 5 14.87 -31.94 13.19
C SER A 5 16.02 -32.66 13.91
N ILE A 6 17.16 -32.77 13.25
CA ILE A 6 18.38 -33.42 13.77
C ILE A 6 19.49 -32.39 13.67
N LYS A 7 20.16 -32.14 14.80
CA LYS A 7 21.37 -31.31 14.83
C LYS A 7 22.56 -32.22 15.24
N TYR A 8 23.59 -32.21 14.42
CA TYR A 8 24.82 -32.93 14.65
C TYR A 8 26.00 -31.95 14.72
N THR A 9 26.82 -32.08 15.75
CA THR A 9 28.01 -31.26 15.96
C THR A 9 29.21 -32.18 16.17
N SER A 10 30.28 -31.99 15.39
CA SER A 10 31.54 -32.71 15.53
C SER A 10 32.74 -31.76 15.44
N THR A 11 33.94 -32.25 15.67
CA THR A 11 35.19 -31.50 15.50
C THR A 11 35.39 -31.05 14.03
N GLY A 12 34.67 -31.66 13.06
CA GLY A 12 34.72 -31.33 11.63
C GLY A 12 33.65 -30.37 11.14
N GLY A 13 32.70 -29.98 11.97
CA GLY A 13 31.64 -29.02 11.59
C GLY A 13 30.28 -29.32 12.23
N GLU A 14 29.33 -28.47 11.86
CA GLU A 14 27.95 -28.60 12.25
C GLU A 14 27.07 -28.97 11.05
N MET A 15 26.07 -29.81 11.30
CA MET A 15 25.01 -30.15 10.34
C MET A 15 23.66 -30.05 11.01
N SER A 16 22.71 -29.40 10.40
CA SER A 16 21.30 -29.45 10.78
C SER A 16 20.48 -29.94 9.60
N VAL A 17 19.53 -30.84 9.90
CA VAL A 17 18.63 -31.42 8.91
C VAL A 17 17.22 -31.41 9.48
N THR A 18 16.26 -30.97 8.69
CA THR A 18 14.83 -31.11 8.98
C THR A 18 14.19 -31.96 7.89
N LEU A 19 13.51 -33.03 8.32
CA LEU A 19 12.82 -33.97 7.45
C LEU A 19 11.31 -33.83 7.61
N ASP A 20 10.59 -34.01 6.55
CA ASP A 20 9.17 -34.34 6.59
C ASP A 20 9.00 -35.79 7.06
N ALA A 21 8.31 -35.99 8.19
CA ALA A 21 8.19 -37.30 8.84
C ALA A 21 7.35 -38.30 8.02
N ASP A 22 6.44 -37.79 7.19
CA ASP A 22 5.53 -38.62 6.40
C ASP A 22 6.20 -39.11 5.09
N THR A 23 7.02 -38.25 4.50
CA THR A 23 7.65 -38.53 3.18
C THR A 23 9.12 -38.87 3.25
N GLY A 24 9.80 -38.55 4.36
CA GLY A 24 11.25 -38.65 4.52
C GLY A 24 12.06 -37.66 3.70
N VAL A 25 11.41 -36.70 3.07
CA VAL A 25 12.08 -35.69 2.23
C VAL A 25 12.76 -34.64 3.13
N ILE A 26 13.98 -34.27 2.76
CA ILE A 26 14.71 -33.19 3.44
C ILE A 26 14.03 -31.85 3.09
N CYS A 27 13.44 -31.19 4.09
CA CYS A 27 12.88 -29.84 3.97
C CYS A 27 13.94 -28.75 4.17
N GLU A 28 14.87 -29.00 5.09
CA GLU A 28 15.99 -28.08 5.34
C GLU A 28 17.28 -28.88 5.56
N LEU A 29 18.35 -28.42 4.98
CA LEU A 29 19.70 -28.86 5.24
C LEU A 29 20.62 -27.66 5.33
N SER A 30 21.44 -27.61 6.36
CA SER A 30 22.58 -26.73 6.44
C SER A 30 23.78 -27.50 6.99
N ARG A 31 24.89 -27.52 6.23
CA ARG A 31 26.12 -28.14 6.68
C ARG A 31 27.35 -27.46 6.11
N LYS A 32 28.45 -27.49 6.84
CA LYS A 32 29.78 -27.13 6.34
C LYS A 32 30.50 -28.40 5.91
N CYS A 33 31.08 -28.37 4.73
CA CYS A 33 31.92 -29.46 4.20
C CYS A 33 33.33 -28.91 3.95
N SER A 34 34.33 -29.77 4.19
CA SER A 34 35.69 -29.45 3.74
C SER A 34 35.81 -29.61 2.23
N VAL A 35 36.30 -28.60 1.55
CA VAL A 35 36.57 -28.63 0.10
C VAL A 35 37.80 -29.50 -0.10
N SER A 36 37.62 -30.69 -0.67
CA SER A 36 38.72 -31.66 -0.90
C SER A 36 39.27 -31.58 -2.31
N LYS A 37 38.41 -31.44 -3.31
CA LYS A 37 38.77 -31.34 -4.73
C LYS A 37 37.79 -30.39 -5.41
N VAL A 38 38.33 -29.36 -6.04
CA VAL A 38 37.53 -28.42 -6.81
C VAL A 38 37.06 -29.10 -8.10
N LYS A 39 35.77 -29.09 -8.35
CA LYS A 39 35.09 -29.58 -9.55
C LYS A 39 34.82 -28.41 -10.50
N ASN A 40 34.63 -28.72 -11.78
CA ASN A 40 34.12 -27.74 -12.74
C ASN A 40 32.61 -27.56 -12.58
N ALA A 41 32.05 -26.53 -13.22
CA ALA A 41 30.63 -26.18 -13.09
C ALA A 41 29.70 -27.33 -13.46
N ASN A 42 29.97 -28.05 -14.55
CA ASN A 42 29.13 -29.16 -15.01
C ASN A 42 29.13 -30.32 -14.01
N GLU A 43 30.28 -30.61 -13.38
CA GLU A 43 30.38 -31.66 -12.36
C GLU A 43 29.59 -31.27 -11.07
N ILE A 44 29.59 -29.98 -10.71
CA ILE A 44 28.81 -29.48 -9.57
C ILE A 44 27.31 -29.58 -9.89
N GLU A 45 26.91 -29.12 -11.06
CA GLU A 45 25.53 -29.23 -11.54
C GLU A 45 25.06 -30.69 -11.60
N ALA A 46 25.89 -31.59 -12.09
CA ALA A 46 25.60 -33.02 -12.11
C ALA A 46 25.38 -33.59 -10.69
N SER A 47 26.10 -33.08 -9.67
CA SER A 47 25.88 -33.47 -8.27
C SER A 47 24.52 -33.02 -7.77
N ILE A 48 24.08 -31.82 -8.10
CA ILE A 48 22.75 -31.28 -7.74
C ILE A 48 21.65 -32.10 -8.45
N HIS A 49 21.78 -32.32 -9.76
CA HIS A 49 20.81 -33.12 -10.51
C HIS A 49 20.73 -34.54 -10.00
N SER A 50 21.88 -35.17 -9.65
CA SER A 50 21.89 -36.48 -9.04
C SER A 50 21.13 -36.53 -7.72
N TYR A 51 21.29 -35.51 -6.89
CA TYR A 51 20.50 -35.42 -5.64
C TYR A 51 19.01 -35.33 -5.92
N ILE A 52 18.57 -34.47 -6.83
CA ILE A 52 17.16 -34.31 -7.19
C ILE A 52 16.60 -35.63 -7.76
N ASN A 53 17.32 -36.28 -8.64
CA ASN A 53 16.90 -37.54 -9.25
C ASN A 53 16.74 -38.67 -8.22
N ASN A 54 17.61 -38.74 -7.23
CA ASN A 54 17.63 -39.83 -6.26
C ASN A 54 16.67 -39.61 -5.08
N TYR A 55 16.47 -38.36 -4.64
CA TYR A 55 15.77 -38.06 -3.42
C TYR A 55 14.50 -37.22 -3.58
N MET A 56 14.29 -36.62 -4.76
CA MET A 56 13.15 -35.75 -5.05
C MET A 56 12.43 -36.15 -6.37
N ALA A 57 12.60 -37.39 -6.83
CA ALA A 57 12.03 -37.86 -8.10
C ALA A 57 10.51 -37.64 -8.21
N GLN A 58 9.78 -37.73 -7.10
CA GLN A 58 8.31 -37.54 -7.06
C GLN A 58 7.88 -36.08 -7.37
N TYR A 59 8.78 -35.13 -7.29
CA TYR A 59 8.55 -33.71 -7.58
C TYR A 59 9.09 -33.32 -8.96
N GLN A 60 9.81 -34.19 -9.67
CA GLN A 60 10.23 -33.96 -11.05
C GLN A 60 9.01 -33.76 -11.95
N GLY A 61 9.11 -32.84 -12.89
CA GLY A 61 7.99 -32.47 -13.76
C GLY A 61 6.99 -31.49 -13.10
N LYS A 62 7.05 -31.34 -11.77
CA LYS A 62 6.27 -30.33 -11.02
C LYS A 62 7.10 -29.14 -10.59
N MET A 63 8.36 -29.10 -10.96
CA MET A 63 9.26 -27.97 -10.67
C MET A 63 9.96 -27.52 -11.94
N ARG A 64 10.15 -26.23 -12.06
CA ARG A 64 10.91 -25.58 -13.13
C ARG A 64 12.09 -24.85 -12.54
N LEU A 65 13.29 -25.02 -13.14
CA LEU A 65 14.46 -24.21 -12.80
C LEU A 65 14.19 -22.74 -13.14
N SER A 66 14.20 -21.88 -12.14
CA SER A 66 13.94 -20.45 -12.30
C SER A 66 15.21 -19.60 -12.30
N ALA A 67 16.23 -20.01 -11.54
CA ALA A 67 17.49 -19.28 -11.50
C ALA A 67 18.67 -20.19 -11.11
N VAL A 68 19.85 -19.81 -11.59
CA VAL A 68 21.14 -20.37 -11.19
C VAL A 68 22.08 -19.24 -10.83
N SER A 69 22.67 -19.32 -9.64
CA SER A 69 23.73 -18.41 -9.19
C SER A 69 25.03 -19.18 -8.96
N ARG A 70 26.15 -18.66 -9.44
CA ARG A 70 27.48 -19.26 -9.30
C ARG A 70 28.42 -18.32 -8.58
N GLY A 71 28.99 -18.79 -7.47
CA GLY A 71 29.92 -18.05 -6.62
C GLY A 71 30.76 -19.01 -5.76
N GLU A 72 30.87 -18.74 -4.49
CA GLU A 72 31.44 -19.66 -3.51
C GLU A 72 30.60 -20.95 -3.43
N LEU A 73 29.30 -20.83 -3.58
CA LEU A 73 28.35 -21.91 -3.76
C LEU A 73 27.71 -21.79 -5.15
N THR A 74 27.36 -22.94 -5.73
CA THR A 74 26.46 -23.00 -6.89
C THR A 74 25.07 -23.28 -6.38
N VAL A 75 24.14 -22.34 -6.60
CA VAL A 75 22.77 -22.36 -6.10
C VAL A 75 21.80 -22.53 -7.25
N PHE A 76 20.89 -23.47 -7.13
CA PHE A 76 19.77 -23.69 -8.05
C PHE A 76 18.46 -23.36 -7.32
N LEU A 77 17.63 -22.57 -7.97
CA LEU A 77 16.28 -22.26 -7.52
C LEU A 77 15.29 -22.90 -8.47
N TYR A 78 14.45 -23.76 -7.93
CA TYR A 78 13.33 -24.37 -8.64
C TYR A 78 12.03 -23.85 -8.03
N GLU A 79 11.11 -23.41 -8.86
CA GLU A 79 9.74 -23.05 -8.48
C GLU A 79 8.77 -24.18 -8.83
N ARG A 80 7.76 -24.37 -7.98
CA ARG A 80 6.68 -25.32 -8.26
C ARG A 80 5.85 -24.83 -9.44
N ILE A 81 5.40 -25.76 -10.29
CA ILE A 81 4.50 -25.48 -11.41
C ILE A 81 3.26 -26.34 -11.23
N GLU A 82 2.09 -25.70 -11.21
CA GLU A 82 0.78 -26.37 -11.22
C GLU A 82 -0.04 -25.81 -12.39
N ASN A 83 -0.60 -26.66 -13.20
CA ASN A 83 -1.37 -26.30 -14.40
C ASN A 83 -0.62 -25.31 -15.32
N GLY A 84 0.73 -25.42 -15.38
CA GLY A 84 1.58 -24.51 -16.14
C GLY A 84 1.90 -23.18 -15.45
N ILE A 85 1.29 -22.91 -14.30
CA ILE A 85 1.43 -21.65 -13.55
C ILE A 85 2.50 -21.81 -12.46
N PRO A 86 3.47 -20.86 -12.35
CA PRO A 86 4.46 -20.88 -11.28
C PRO A 86 3.84 -20.51 -9.92
N PHE A 87 4.04 -21.37 -8.93
CA PHE A 87 3.69 -21.11 -7.54
C PHE A 87 4.95 -20.82 -6.73
N LYS A 88 5.34 -19.54 -6.71
CA LYS A 88 6.64 -19.06 -6.18
C LYS A 88 6.85 -19.28 -4.68
N SER A 89 5.75 -19.45 -3.92
CA SER A 89 5.82 -19.74 -2.48
C SER A 89 6.28 -21.17 -2.20
N ASN A 90 6.35 -22.04 -3.21
CA ASN A 90 6.79 -23.43 -3.10
C ASN A 90 7.90 -23.72 -4.10
N GLY A 91 8.76 -24.65 -3.74
CA GLY A 91 9.86 -25.08 -4.59
C GLY A 91 11.08 -25.55 -3.81
N LEU A 92 12.21 -25.56 -4.48
CA LEU A 92 13.48 -26.03 -3.97
C LEU A 92 14.59 -24.99 -4.19
N CYS A 93 15.24 -24.61 -3.12
CA CYS A 93 16.56 -23.98 -3.17
C CYS A 93 17.61 -25.01 -2.77
N ILE A 94 18.55 -25.30 -3.63
CA ILE A 94 19.62 -26.27 -3.37
C ILE A 94 20.98 -25.69 -3.74
N ALA A 95 21.97 -25.83 -2.84
CA ALA A 95 23.30 -25.32 -3.08
C ALA A 95 24.37 -26.37 -2.86
N ALA A 96 25.41 -26.33 -3.70
CA ALA A 96 26.59 -27.15 -3.60
C ALA A 96 27.86 -26.29 -3.52
N ASP A 97 28.86 -26.79 -2.77
CA ASP A 97 30.17 -26.19 -2.70
C ASP A 97 31.04 -26.50 -3.95
N LYS A 98 32.26 -25.95 -4.02
CA LYS A 98 33.20 -26.17 -5.10
C LYS A 98 33.66 -27.63 -5.28
N SER A 99 33.38 -28.51 -4.32
CA SER A 99 33.63 -29.94 -4.44
C SER A 99 32.37 -30.73 -4.88
N GLY A 100 31.23 -30.04 -5.10
CA GLY A 100 29.95 -30.63 -5.45
C GLY A 100 29.21 -31.29 -4.26
N ASN A 101 29.62 -30.98 -3.02
CA ASN A 101 28.87 -31.42 -1.85
C ASN A 101 27.65 -30.52 -1.69
N ILE A 102 26.47 -31.11 -1.51
CA ILE A 102 25.26 -30.37 -1.18
C ILE A 102 25.41 -29.81 0.23
N THR A 103 25.36 -28.50 0.37
CA THR A 103 25.58 -27.78 1.62
C THR A 103 24.31 -27.17 2.19
N HIS A 104 23.36 -26.80 1.34
CA HIS A 104 22.09 -26.20 1.72
C HIS A 104 20.96 -26.78 0.90
N ILE A 105 19.84 -27.01 1.56
CA ILE A 105 18.55 -27.33 0.97
C ILE A 105 17.51 -26.51 1.74
N SER A 106 16.60 -25.89 1.01
CA SER A 106 15.34 -25.36 1.53
C SER A 106 14.25 -25.79 0.56
N PHE A 107 13.38 -26.65 1.02
CA PHE A 107 12.30 -27.23 0.26
C PHE A 107 10.97 -26.99 0.94
N LEU A 108 10.10 -26.25 0.29
CA LEU A 108 8.75 -26.01 0.75
C LEU A 108 7.76 -26.59 -0.26
N TRP A 109 6.83 -27.40 0.25
CA TRP A 109 5.79 -28.01 -0.56
C TRP A 109 4.50 -28.13 0.24
N ASP A 110 3.50 -27.37 -0.16
CA ASP A 110 2.18 -27.41 0.46
C ASP A 110 1.29 -28.43 -0.25
N ASN A 111 0.42 -29.08 0.52
CA ASN A 111 -0.59 -29.99 -0.02
C ASN A 111 -1.87 -29.22 -0.41
N ALA A 112 -1.72 -28.01 -0.94
CA ALA A 112 -2.84 -27.22 -1.42
C ALA A 112 -3.40 -27.81 -2.72
N GLU A 113 -4.71 -27.79 -2.86
CA GLU A 113 -5.40 -28.06 -4.12
C GLU A 113 -5.40 -26.78 -4.97
N PHE A 114 -5.13 -26.93 -6.25
CA PHE A 114 -5.11 -25.81 -7.19
C PHE A 114 -6.29 -25.95 -8.15
N PRO A 115 -7.02 -24.85 -8.42
CA PRO A 115 -8.10 -24.88 -9.39
C PRO A 115 -7.57 -25.13 -10.80
N GLU A 116 -8.40 -25.75 -11.63
CA GLU A 116 -8.13 -25.82 -13.07
C GLU A 116 -8.14 -24.41 -13.67
N THR A 117 -7.49 -24.25 -14.81
CA THR A 117 -7.33 -22.93 -15.47
C THR A 117 -8.29 -22.73 -16.65
N ASP A 118 -9.23 -23.66 -16.84
CA ASP A 118 -10.24 -23.52 -17.87
C ASP A 118 -11.20 -22.37 -17.55
N GLY A 119 -11.38 -21.46 -18.50
CA GLY A 119 -12.29 -20.31 -18.34
C GLY A 119 -11.66 -19.06 -17.73
N VAL A 120 -10.32 -19.00 -17.58
CA VAL A 120 -9.65 -17.75 -17.23
C VAL A 120 -9.80 -16.70 -18.34
N ILE A 121 -9.87 -15.42 -17.97
CA ILE A 121 -9.89 -14.31 -18.93
C ILE A 121 -8.59 -14.28 -19.74
N SER A 122 -8.66 -13.76 -20.97
CA SER A 122 -7.46 -13.66 -21.79
C SER A 122 -6.47 -12.62 -21.21
N PRO A 123 -5.17 -12.74 -21.53
CA PRO A 123 -4.18 -11.73 -21.15
C PRO A 123 -4.56 -10.33 -21.63
N GLU A 124 -5.16 -10.21 -22.84
CA GLU A 124 -5.60 -8.94 -23.39
C GLU A 124 -6.71 -8.31 -22.54
N GLN A 125 -7.70 -9.12 -22.12
CA GLN A 125 -8.76 -8.67 -21.22
C GLN A 125 -8.19 -8.25 -19.86
N ALA A 126 -7.24 -9.02 -19.31
CA ALA A 126 -6.56 -8.67 -18.07
C ALA A 126 -5.77 -7.36 -18.19
N TYR A 127 -5.08 -7.12 -19.33
CA TYR A 127 -4.39 -5.85 -19.60
C TYR A 127 -5.37 -4.67 -19.67
N GLU A 128 -6.51 -4.80 -20.36
CA GLU A 128 -7.52 -3.74 -20.43
C GLU A 128 -8.06 -3.38 -19.04
N ILE A 129 -8.35 -4.39 -18.22
CA ILE A 129 -8.78 -4.20 -16.84
C ILE A 129 -7.69 -3.49 -16.03
N PHE A 130 -6.45 -3.96 -16.12
CA PHE A 130 -5.31 -3.42 -15.39
C PHE A 130 -5.07 -1.93 -15.73
N PHE A 131 -5.00 -1.58 -17.02
CA PHE A 131 -4.78 -0.19 -17.43
C PHE A 131 -5.94 0.73 -17.10
N ARG A 132 -7.18 0.24 -17.16
CA ARG A 132 -8.35 1.01 -16.74
C ARG A 132 -8.31 1.34 -15.24
N LEU A 133 -7.80 0.42 -14.41
CA LEU A 133 -7.77 0.56 -12.95
C LEU A 133 -6.54 1.32 -12.45
N CYS A 134 -5.38 1.06 -13.04
CA CYS A 134 -4.11 1.64 -12.61
C CYS A 134 -3.76 2.94 -13.33
N GLY A 135 -4.19 3.10 -14.58
CA GLY A 135 -3.86 4.27 -15.40
C GLY A 135 -2.35 4.48 -15.59
N LEU A 136 -1.99 5.39 -16.48
CA LEU A 136 -0.62 5.88 -16.67
C LEU A 136 -0.61 7.38 -16.39
N GLU A 137 0.34 7.83 -15.60
CA GLU A 137 0.59 9.25 -15.34
C GLU A 137 2.04 9.62 -15.66
N ILE A 138 2.28 10.88 -16.01
CA ILE A 138 3.64 11.37 -16.21
C ILE A 138 4.17 11.83 -14.85
N LYS A 139 5.33 11.28 -14.46
CA LYS A 139 6.08 11.67 -13.26
C LYS A 139 7.51 12.03 -13.61
N TYR A 140 8.10 12.93 -12.83
CA TYR A 140 9.54 13.13 -12.88
C TYR A 140 10.24 12.06 -12.06
N VAL A 141 11.20 11.37 -12.67
CA VAL A 141 12.04 10.38 -12.00
C VAL A 141 13.50 10.83 -12.05
N LEU A 142 14.26 10.59 -10.98
CA LEU A 142 15.66 10.92 -10.90
C LEU A 142 16.49 9.85 -11.65
N ASN A 143 17.22 10.25 -12.69
CA ASN A 143 18.10 9.40 -13.45
C ASN A 143 19.48 10.05 -13.58
N GLY A 144 20.51 9.45 -12.96
CA GLY A 144 21.88 9.96 -13.03
C GLY A 144 22.09 11.38 -12.46
N GLY A 145 21.19 11.87 -11.59
CA GLY A 145 21.23 13.22 -11.02
C GLY A 145 20.36 14.24 -11.75
N GLU A 146 19.70 13.86 -12.83
CA GLU A 146 18.76 14.69 -13.60
C GLU A 146 17.33 14.16 -13.49
N TYR A 147 16.35 15.08 -13.45
CA TYR A 147 14.94 14.72 -13.49
C TYR A 147 14.50 14.56 -14.95
N ILE A 148 13.98 13.38 -15.28
CA ILE A 148 13.40 13.10 -16.59
C ILE A 148 11.90 12.79 -16.45
N PRO A 149 11.06 13.24 -17.40
CA PRO A 149 9.66 12.84 -17.43
C PRO A 149 9.56 11.35 -17.81
N ALA A 150 8.78 10.59 -17.07
CA ALA A 150 8.53 9.18 -17.33
C ALA A 150 7.06 8.84 -17.13
N TYR A 151 6.53 7.93 -17.93
CA TYR A 151 5.24 7.33 -17.63
C TYR A 151 5.38 6.29 -16.52
N ALA A 152 4.56 6.42 -15.49
CA ALA A 152 4.46 5.47 -14.40
C ALA A 152 3.01 5.02 -14.21
N LEU A 153 2.83 3.83 -13.68
CA LEU A 153 1.51 3.38 -13.24
C LEU A 153 1.06 4.20 -12.04
N ASN A 154 -0.20 4.57 -12.02
CA ASN A 154 -0.81 5.14 -10.82
C ASN A 154 -0.93 4.01 -9.78
N SER A 155 -0.19 4.12 -8.67
CA SER A 155 0.16 3.03 -7.76
C SER A 155 -0.93 2.66 -6.74
N LEU A 156 -2.20 2.92 -7.01
CA LEU A 156 -3.29 2.76 -6.05
C LEU A 156 -3.99 1.40 -6.08
N SER A 157 -3.54 0.49 -6.94
CA SER A 157 -4.05 -0.87 -7.02
C SER A 157 -2.97 -1.87 -6.66
N THR A 158 -3.34 -2.99 -6.03
CA THR A 158 -2.44 -4.12 -5.82
C THR A 158 -1.87 -4.67 -7.13
N GLY A 159 -2.53 -4.38 -8.26
CA GLY A 159 -2.23 -4.96 -9.56
C GLY A 159 -2.58 -6.45 -9.65
N ILE A 160 -3.27 -7.00 -8.65
CA ILE A 160 -3.73 -8.38 -8.66
C ILE A 160 -5.17 -8.42 -9.17
N ILE A 161 -5.40 -9.18 -10.23
CA ILE A 161 -6.72 -9.36 -10.85
C ILE A 161 -7.08 -10.84 -10.77
N ASP A 162 -8.29 -11.13 -10.31
CA ASP A 162 -8.84 -12.49 -10.37
C ASP A 162 -8.92 -12.94 -11.82
N ALA A 163 -8.28 -14.08 -12.11
CA ALA A 163 -8.16 -14.57 -13.48
C ALA A 163 -9.47 -15.11 -14.07
N PHE A 164 -10.51 -15.35 -13.26
CA PHE A 164 -11.82 -15.81 -13.73
C PHE A 164 -12.82 -14.65 -13.84
N THR A 165 -12.86 -13.78 -12.83
CA THR A 165 -13.88 -12.72 -12.74
C THR A 165 -13.41 -11.39 -13.29
N GLY A 166 -12.10 -11.14 -13.36
CA GLY A 166 -11.54 -9.83 -13.68
C GLY A 166 -11.63 -8.82 -12.53
N GLU A 167 -12.05 -9.25 -11.34
CA GLU A 167 -12.12 -8.39 -10.16
C GLU A 167 -10.72 -8.10 -9.60
N VAL A 168 -10.53 -6.91 -9.04
CA VAL A 168 -9.30 -6.56 -8.34
C VAL A 168 -9.27 -7.26 -7.00
N LEU A 169 -8.15 -7.89 -6.69
CA LEU A 169 -7.91 -8.56 -5.42
C LEU A 169 -6.96 -7.75 -4.53
N SER A 170 -7.16 -7.84 -3.23
CA SER A 170 -6.19 -7.42 -2.22
C SER A 170 -5.01 -8.41 -2.13
N TYR A 171 -3.94 -8.04 -1.41
CA TYR A 171 -2.76 -8.91 -1.26
C TYR A 171 -3.04 -10.25 -0.56
N ASP A 172 -4.16 -10.37 0.16
CA ASP A 172 -4.62 -11.60 0.79
C ASP A 172 -5.52 -12.46 -0.13
N GLY A 173 -5.67 -12.06 -1.41
CA GLY A 173 -6.43 -12.78 -2.43
C GLY A 173 -7.95 -12.63 -2.34
N LYS A 174 -8.45 -11.78 -1.44
CA LYS A 174 -9.89 -11.48 -1.38
C LYS A 174 -10.23 -10.39 -2.39
N PRO A 175 -11.47 -10.33 -2.88
CA PRO A 175 -11.92 -9.18 -3.64
C PRO A 175 -11.53 -7.90 -2.91
N ALA A 176 -10.89 -6.98 -3.60
CA ALA A 176 -10.61 -5.67 -3.03
C ALA A 176 -11.96 -5.09 -2.58
N ALA A 177 -12.05 -4.70 -1.32
CA ALA A 177 -13.30 -4.23 -0.74
C ALA A 177 -13.92 -3.20 -1.69
N GLN A 178 -15.18 -3.40 -2.06
CA GLN A 178 -15.92 -2.41 -2.86
C GLN A 178 -15.68 -1.06 -2.21
N LYS A 179 -15.24 -0.10 -3.02
CA LYS A 179 -14.86 1.22 -2.52
C LYS A 179 -16.01 1.76 -1.67
N LYS A 180 -15.76 2.04 -0.39
CA LYS A 180 -16.78 2.50 0.58
C LYS A 180 -17.54 3.76 0.12
N TYR A 181 -16.96 4.53 -0.82
CA TYR A 181 -17.62 5.72 -1.37
C TYR A 181 -18.92 5.42 -2.13
N LEU A 182 -19.12 4.18 -2.61
CA LEU A 182 -20.36 3.76 -3.26
C LEU A 182 -21.54 3.70 -2.28
N ALA A 183 -21.26 3.80 -1.00
CA ALA A 183 -22.29 3.80 0.06
C ALA A 183 -22.79 5.21 0.44
N TYR A 184 -22.30 6.29 -0.20
CA TYR A 184 -22.89 7.61 -0.01
C TYR A 184 -24.29 7.64 -0.62
N VAL A 185 -25.27 7.95 0.22
CA VAL A 185 -26.71 7.81 -0.12
C VAL A 185 -27.17 8.78 -1.20
N ASP A 186 -26.45 9.86 -1.44
CA ASP A 186 -26.77 10.94 -2.39
C ASP A 186 -25.75 11.09 -3.53
N LEU A 187 -24.80 10.15 -3.68
CA LEU A 187 -23.67 10.27 -4.61
C LEU A 187 -24.12 10.51 -6.05
N ASP A 188 -25.13 9.79 -6.53
CA ASP A 188 -25.46 9.79 -7.95
C ASP A 188 -25.93 11.16 -8.51
N THR A 189 -26.50 12.00 -7.68
CA THR A 189 -27.00 13.32 -8.05
C THR A 189 -26.21 14.47 -7.45
N HIS A 190 -25.19 14.17 -6.63
CA HIS A 190 -24.47 15.19 -5.90
C HIS A 190 -23.39 15.87 -6.75
N TYR A 191 -23.24 17.20 -6.58
CA TYR A 191 -22.26 18.00 -7.33
C TYR A 191 -20.80 17.55 -7.09
N SER A 192 -20.51 16.97 -5.92
CA SER A 192 -19.17 16.48 -5.59
C SER A 192 -18.84 15.11 -6.18
N LYS A 193 -19.79 14.42 -6.84
CA LYS A 193 -19.59 13.08 -7.42
C LYS A 193 -18.27 12.92 -8.18
N PRO A 194 -17.93 13.78 -9.18
CA PRO A 194 -16.70 13.59 -9.95
C PRO A 194 -15.42 13.72 -9.10
N TYR A 195 -15.48 14.46 -7.99
CA TYR A 195 -14.37 14.59 -7.05
C TYR A 195 -14.28 13.37 -6.13
N VAL A 196 -15.43 12.94 -5.60
CA VAL A 196 -15.55 11.74 -4.74
C VAL A 196 -15.05 10.50 -5.46
N GLU A 197 -15.43 10.29 -6.73
CA GLU A 197 -14.96 9.18 -7.55
C GLU A 197 -13.45 9.19 -7.71
N LYS A 198 -12.85 10.35 -8.03
CA LYS A 198 -11.40 10.49 -8.14
C LYS A 198 -10.67 10.32 -6.81
N MET A 199 -11.23 10.83 -5.71
CA MET A 199 -10.66 10.63 -4.37
C MET A 199 -10.72 9.18 -3.95
N ALA A 200 -11.80 8.49 -4.29
CA ALA A 200 -11.94 7.05 -4.03
C ALA A 200 -10.97 6.21 -4.87
N ASP A 201 -10.60 6.67 -6.08
CA ASP A 201 -9.52 6.06 -6.85
C ASP A 201 -8.17 6.12 -6.13
N CYS A 202 -8.02 7.06 -5.21
CA CYS A 202 -6.87 7.23 -4.33
C CYS A 202 -7.06 6.63 -2.92
N ASP A 203 -8.08 5.80 -2.71
CA ASP A 203 -8.48 5.27 -1.39
C ASP A 203 -8.74 6.36 -0.33
N ILE A 204 -9.12 7.56 -0.77
CA ILE A 204 -9.45 8.69 0.09
C ILE A 204 -10.97 8.85 0.15
N TYR A 205 -11.54 8.70 1.32
CA TYR A 205 -12.98 8.78 1.57
C TYR A 205 -13.26 9.21 3.01
N VAL A 206 -14.46 9.69 3.27
CA VAL A 206 -14.94 9.94 4.65
C VAL A 206 -15.41 8.62 5.25
N SER A 207 -15.06 8.33 6.47
CA SER A 207 -15.01 7.01 7.10
C SER A 207 -16.31 6.22 7.24
N ARG A 208 -17.46 6.81 7.01
CA ARG A 208 -18.76 6.13 7.19
C ARG A 208 -19.53 6.02 5.88
N GLY A 209 -19.79 4.79 5.46
CA GLY A 209 -20.52 4.49 4.23
C GLY A 209 -21.97 4.98 4.17
N ASP A 210 -22.56 5.34 5.32
CA ASP A 210 -23.96 5.79 5.45
C ASP A 210 -24.09 7.32 5.49
N VAL A 211 -23.03 8.07 5.19
CA VAL A 211 -23.01 9.53 5.33
C VAL A 211 -23.49 10.18 4.04
N ALA A 212 -24.41 11.14 4.15
CA ALA A 212 -24.78 12.01 3.04
C ALA A 212 -23.63 12.99 2.74
N LEU A 213 -23.35 13.25 1.46
CA LEU A 213 -22.31 14.19 1.05
C LEU A 213 -22.63 15.64 1.45
N ASP A 214 -23.89 16.02 1.49
CA ASP A 214 -24.36 17.29 2.03
C ASP A 214 -24.35 17.35 3.57
N GLY A 215 -24.24 16.20 4.25
CA GLY A 215 -24.19 16.13 5.70
C GLY A 215 -22.92 16.77 6.27
N PRO A 216 -22.97 17.40 7.46
CA PRO A 216 -21.82 18.01 8.08
C PRO A 216 -20.83 16.95 8.57
N ILE A 217 -19.53 17.21 8.37
CA ILE A 217 -18.45 16.34 8.85
C ILE A 217 -18.18 16.58 10.33
N ILE A 218 -17.98 15.52 11.11
CA ILE A 218 -17.53 15.61 12.51
C ILE A 218 -16.02 15.75 12.60
N GLN A 219 -15.54 16.30 13.73
CA GLN A 219 -14.12 16.69 13.88
C GLN A 219 -13.17 15.49 13.70
N LYS A 220 -13.45 14.36 14.34
CA LYS A 220 -12.57 13.19 14.22
C LYS A 220 -12.47 12.68 12.78
N ASP A 221 -13.56 12.68 12.02
CA ASP A 221 -13.58 12.21 10.63
C ASP A 221 -12.83 13.19 9.72
N PHE A 222 -12.95 14.50 9.97
CA PHE A 222 -12.19 15.51 9.25
C PHE A 222 -10.68 15.42 9.54
N LEU A 223 -10.30 15.30 10.81
CA LEU A 223 -8.89 15.13 11.18
C LEU A 223 -8.31 13.83 10.61
N LEU A 224 -9.08 12.75 10.62
CA LEU A 224 -8.67 11.49 10.01
C LEU A 224 -8.44 11.64 8.51
N LEU A 225 -9.35 12.33 7.79
CA LEU A 225 -9.24 12.63 6.36
C LEU A 225 -7.95 13.40 6.01
N ILE A 226 -7.53 14.35 6.86
CA ILE A 226 -6.35 15.18 6.59
C ILE A 226 -5.07 14.66 7.26
N SER A 227 -5.13 13.60 8.07
CA SER A 227 -3.98 13.03 8.80
C SER A 227 -2.81 12.60 7.91
N PRO A 228 -3.00 12.09 6.66
CA PRO A 228 -1.90 11.74 5.77
C PRO A 228 -1.00 12.91 5.39
N TYR A 229 -1.47 14.14 5.57
CA TYR A 229 -0.74 15.37 5.21
C TYR A 229 0.00 16.00 6.38
N LEU A 230 -0.04 15.41 7.58
CA LEU A 230 0.78 15.82 8.71
C LEU A 230 2.28 15.68 8.39
N PRO A 231 3.13 16.56 8.97
CA PRO A 231 4.57 16.45 8.81
C PRO A 231 5.08 15.06 9.17
N GLY A 232 5.74 14.38 8.20
CA GLY A 232 6.18 12.99 8.35
C GLY A 232 5.43 11.98 7.46
N GLY A 233 4.31 12.37 6.84
CA GLY A 233 3.67 11.66 5.71
C GLY A 233 3.19 10.23 5.96
N LYS A 234 3.03 9.79 7.21
CA LYS A 234 2.48 8.47 7.51
C LYS A 234 1.04 8.59 8.01
N PRO A 235 0.10 7.83 7.43
CA PRO A 235 -1.23 7.76 8.02
C PRO A 235 -1.11 7.21 9.44
N ILE A 236 -1.73 7.91 10.39
CA ILE A 236 -1.72 7.54 11.81
C ILE A 236 -2.59 6.29 12.03
N ILE A 237 -3.59 6.09 11.17
CA ILE A 237 -4.58 5.03 11.26
C ILE A 237 -4.87 4.52 9.85
N GLU A 238 -4.63 3.23 9.63
CA GLU A 238 -4.77 2.60 8.31
C GLU A 238 -6.24 2.27 7.93
N ASN A 239 -7.15 2.25 8.90
CA ASN A 239 -8.56 1.87 8.69
C ASN A 239 -9.52 2.99 9.07
N PHE A 240 -10.27 3.49 8.08
CA PHE A 240 -11.44 4.35 8.28
C PHE A 240 -12.60 3.50 8.82
N GLY A 241 -12.72 3.40 10.11
CA GLY A 241 -13.79 2.70 10.82
C GLY A 241 -14.07 3.40 12.15
N ASP A 242 -14.86 2.78 13.00
CA ASP A 242 -15.01 3.25 14.36
C ASP A 242 -13.66 3.16 15.07
N LEU A 243 -13.11 4.34 15.44
CA LEU A 243 -11.84 4.42 16.14
C LEU A 243 -12.02 3.88 17.57
N THR A 244 -11.07 3.05 18.01
CA THR A 244 -10.94 2.73 19.43
C THR A 244 -10.50 3.98 20.21
N ASP A 245 -10.74 4.02 21.52
CA ASP A 245 -10.30 5.14 22.38
C ASP A 245 -8.80 5.43 22.22
N GLY A 246 -7.97 4.39 22.15
CA GLY A 246 -6.52 4.55 21.95
C GLY A 246 -6.15 5.11 20.57
N GLN A 247 -6.86 4.75 19.51
CA GLN A 247 -6.65 5.33 18.18
C GLN A 247 -7.11 6.79 18.12
N LEU A 248 -8.22 7.11 18.77
CA LEU A 248 -8.71 8.46 18.90
C LEU A 248 -7.70 9.35 19.63
N GLU A 249 -7.19 8.89 20.77
CA GLU A 249 -6.14 9.58 21.54
C GLU A 249 -4.88 9.79 20.69
N MET A 250 -4.42 8.78 19.97
CA MET A 250 -3.27 8.90 19.07
C MET A 250 -3.50 9.95 17.98
N LEU A 251 -4.69 9.99 17.36
CA LEU A 251 -5.04 10.97 16.34
C LEU A 251 -4.93 12.39 16.90
N TYR A 252 -5.58 12.66 18.03
CA TYR A 252 -5.61 13.99 18.63
C TYR A 252 -4.23 14.44 19.12
N ASN A 253 -3.47 13.55 19.78
CA ASN A 253 -2.11 13.86 20.22
C ASN A 253 -1.18 14.23 19.05
N ALA A 254 -1.34 13.59 17.88
CA ALA A 254 -0.54 13.94 16.71
C ALA A 254 -0.88 15.33 16.15
N PHE A 255 -2.17 15.69 16.10
CA PHE A 255 -2.59 17.02 15.65
C PHE A 255 -2.23 18.11 16.64
N GLU A 256 -2.29 17.84 17.95
CA GLU A 256 -1.82 18.76 19.00
C GLU A 256 -0.30 18.96 18.91
N ALA A 257 0.48 17.89 18.80
CA ALA A 257 1.93 17.94 18.64
C ALA A 257 2.37 18.70 17.38
N ALA A 258 1.57 18.65 16.31
CA ALA A 258 1.78 19.41 15.08
C ALA A 258 1.29 20.87 15.18
N GLY A 259 0.71 21.29 16.29
CA GLY A 259 0.17 22.65 16.49
C GLY A 259 -1.06 22.96 15.64
N VAL A 260 -1.77 21.93 15.17
CA VAL A 260 -2.97 22.11 14.34
C VAL A 260 -4.19 22.45 15.19
N ILE A 261 -4.36 21.75 16.30
CA ILE A 261 -5.42 21.96 17.28
C ILE A 261 -4.82 22.06 18.68
N THR A 262 -5.59 22.58 19.63
CA THR A 262 -5.26 22.61 21.05
C THR A 262 -6.18 21.68 21.82
N SER A 263 -5.79 21.26 23.04
CA SER A 263 -6.58 20.29 23.82
C SER A 263 -7.98 20.81 24.19
N ASP A 264 -8.18 22.10 24.28
CA ASP A 264 -9.48 22.74 24.51
C ASP A 264 -10.39 22.75 23.26
N GLU A 265 -9.83 22.50 22.07
CA GLU A 265 -10.57 22.32 20.82
C GLU A 265 -11.01 20.87 20.59
N PHE A 266 -10.67 19.92 21.46
CA PHE A 266 -11.00 18.49 21.29
C PHE A 266 -12.49 18.26 21.43
N ALA A 267 -13.14 17.99 20.31
CA ALA A 267 -14.59 17.76 20.23
C ALA A 267 -14.91 16.72 19.14
N PRO A 268 -14.51 15.44 19.32
CA PRO A 268 -14.53 14.40 18.27
C PRO A 268 -15.87 14.24 17.55
N GLU A 269 -16.98 14.34 18.27
CA GLU A 269 -18.33 14.15 17.73
C GLU A 269 -19.00 15.48 17.29
N SER A 270 -18.31 16.61 17.44
CA SER A 270 -18.86 17.91 17.04
C SER A 270 -18.63 18.17 15.56
N TYR A 271 -19.58 18.86 14.93
CA TYR A 271 -19.43 19.28 13.54
C TYR A 271 -18.38 20.39 13.39
N VAL A 272 -17.58 20.28 12.34
CA VAL A 272 -16.54 21.26 12.03
C VAL A 272 -17.13 22.40 11.21
N THR A 273 -16.89 23.66 11.62
CA THR A 273 -17.26 24.81 10.78
C THR A 273 -16.27 24.97 9.64
N ARG A 274 -16.68 25.64 8.56
CA ARG A 274 -15.85 25.86 7.37
C ARG A 274 -14.57 26.62 7.71
N GLU A 275 -14.63 27.60 8.63
CA GLU A 275 -13.43 28.34 9.05
C GLU A 275 -12.45 27.45 9.84
N HIS A 276 -12.94 26.56 10.70
CA HIS A 276 -12.06 25.63 11.42
C HIS A 276 -11.48 24.57 10.47
N ALA A 277 -12.27 24.02 9.56
CA ALA A 277 -11.78 23.07 8.56
C ALA A 277 -10.62 23.65 7.73
N ALA A 278 -10.80 24.87 7.22
CA ALA A 278 -9.75 25.58 6.49
C ALA A 278 -8.50 25.82 7.36
N SER A 279 -8.69 26.27 8.60
CA SER A 279 -7.57 26.49 9.52
C SER A 279 -6.81 25.21 9.84
N TYR A 280 -7.51 24.14 10.19
CA TYR A 280 -6.89 22.83 10.48
C TYR A 280 -6.09 22.33 9.29
N PHE A 281 -6.68 22.38 8.09
CA PHE A 281 -5.98 21.91 6.90
C PHE A 281 -4.75 22.76 6.57
N MET A 282 -4.85 24.09 6.62
CA MET A 282 -3.71 24.99 6.36
C MET A 282 -2.57 24.78 7.37
N LYS A 283 -2.89 24.58 8.65
CA LYS A 283 -1.89 24.26 9.68
C LYS A 283 -1.25 22.88 9.43
N THR A 284 -2.04 21.88 9.05
CA THR A 284 -1.56 20.53 8.67
C THR A 284 -0.56 20.60 7.52
N LEU A 285 -0.77 21.48 6.55
CA LEU A 285 0.14 21.71 5.42
C LEU A 285 1.38 22.56 5.78
N GLY A 286 1.57 22.93 7.05
CA GLY A 286 2.73 23.71 7.53
C GLY A 286 2.59 25.22 7.38
N TYR A 287 1.41 25.73 7.04
CA TYR A 287 1.17 27.18 6.89
C TYR A 287 0.72 27.87 8.19
N GLY A 288 1.01 27.28 9.35
CA GLY A 288 0.59 27.81 10.64
C GLY A 288 0.99 29.27 10.87
N GLU A 289 2.27 29.59 10.72
CA GLU A 289 2.80 30.95 10.93
C GLU A 289 2.30 31.94 9.87
N LEU A 290 2.23 31.53 8.61
CA LEU A 290 1.77 32.39 7.52
C LEU A 290 0.28 32.72 7.67
N GLY A 291 -0.55 31.75 7.99
CA GLY A 291 -1.98 31.94 8.22
C GLY A 291 -2.32 32.74 9.48
N ALA A 292 -1.42 32.79 10.46
CA ALA A 292 -1.58 33.62 11.64
C ALA A 292 -1.46 35.16 11.35
N ASN A 293 -1.01 35.54 10.16
CA ASN A 293 -0.75 36.93 9.76
C ASN A 293 -1.72 37.44 8.67
N PRO A 294 -2.99 37.72 8.99
CA PRO A 294 -4.00 38.09 7.99
C PRO A 294 -3.67 39.39 7.22
N GLN A 295 -2.84 40.29 7.76
CA GLN A 295 -2.52 41.56 7.12
C GLN A 295 -1.72 41.43 5.81
N ILE A 296 -0.97 40.33 5.65
CA ILE A 296 -0.12 40.11 4.45
C ILE A 296 -0.89 39.43 3.31
N LEU A 297 -2.13 39.06 3.54
CA LEU A 297 -2.95 38.30 2.58
C LEU A 297 -4.16 39.15 2.15
N ALA A 298 -4.41 39.17 0.86
CA ALA A 298 -5.59 39.86 0.30
C ALA A 298 -6.88 39.08 0.67
N LYS A 299 -7.95 39.87 0.85
CA LYS A 299 -9.30 39.32 1.03
C LYS A 299 -9.70 38.52 -0.22
N GLN A 300 -10.23 37.33 -0.01
CA GLN A 300 -10.68 36.45 -1.08
C GLN A 300 -12.22 36.40 -1.20
N PHE A 301 -12.94 36.66 -0.09
CA PHE A 301 -14.39 36.50 0.00
C PHE A 301 -15.06 37.77 0.51
N ALA A 302 -16.31 38.03 0.09
CA ALA A 302 -17.06 39.20 0.46
C ALA A 302 -17.38 39.25 1.97
N ASP A 303 -17.53 38.10 2.62
CA ASP A 303 -17.84 37.92 4.02
C ASP A 303 -16.58 37.68 4.91
N ASP A 304 -15.42 38.14 4.47
CA ASP A 304 -14.17 38.08 5.23
C ASP A 304 -14.29 38.67 6.65
N GLY A 305 -15.18 39.66 6.85
CA GLY A 305 -15.47 40.24 8.13
C GLY A 305 -16.17 39.31 9.14
N ASP A 306 -16.88 38.30 8.65
CA ASP A 306 -17.62 37.33 9.47
C ASP A 306 -16.71 36.22 9.99
N VAL A 307 -15.49 36.09 9.45
CA VAL A 307 -14.47 35.13 9.88
C VAL A 307 -13.90 35.53 11.24
N SER A 308 -13.73 34.56 12.12
CA SER A 308 -13.04 34.77 13.41
C SER A 308 -11.65 35.36 13.20
N GLU A 309 -11.27 36.36 13.99
CA GLU A 309 -10.09 37.17 13.77
C GLU A 309 -8.80 36.30 13.67
N ASN A 310 -8.66 35.37 14.60
CA ASN A 310 -7.54 34.44 14.66
C ASN A 310 -7.50 33.38 13.52
N LEU A 311 -8.61 33.21 12.78
CA LEU A 311 -8.69 32.25 11.66
C LEU A 311 -8.64 32.92 10.29
N ARG A 312 -8.80 34.25 10.22
CA ARG A 312 -8.96 35.03 9.00
C ARG A 312 -7.83 34.85 7.99
N GLY A 313 -6.58 34.77 8.46
CA GLY A 313 -5.44 34.57 7.57
C GLY A 313 -5.41 33.20 6.90
N TYR A 314 -5.85 32.16 7.59
CA TYR A 314 -5.94 30.80 7.01
C TYR A 314 -6.96 30.74 5.88
N ILE A 315 -8.12 31.41 6.05
CA ILE A 315 -9.16 31.44 5.01
C ILE A 315 -8.69 32.22 3.79
N ARG A 316 -8.02 33.38 4.00
CA ARG A 316 -7.44 34.15 2.91
C ARG A 316 -6.40 33.35 2.14
N LEU A 317 -5.54 32.61 2.85
CA LEU A 317 -4.51 31.76 2.25
C LEU A 317 -5.12 30.57 1.50
N ALA A 318 -6.09 29.87 2.09
CA ALA A 318 -6.76 28.76 1.44
C ALA A 318 -7.50 29.19 0.16
N GLY A 319 -8.12 30.39 0.18
CA GLY A 319 -8.75 30.99 -1.01
C GLY A 319 -7.73 31.39 -2.07
N ALA A 320 -6.61 32.02 -1.67
CA ALA A 320 -5.54 32.41 -2.60
C ALA A 320 -4.89 31.21 -3.29
N LEU A 321 -4.74 30.09 -2.59
CA LEU A 321 -4.26 28.82 -3.12
C LEU A 321 -5.35 28.02 -3.85
N LYS A 322 -6.56 28.55 -3.96
CA LYS A 322 -7.71 27.87 -4.61
C LYS A 322 -8.07 26.52 -4.00
N LEU A 323 -7.71 26.28 -2.76
CA LEU A 323 -8.05 25.05 -2.03
C LEU A 323 -9.52 25.03 -1.63
N ILE A 324 -10.05 26.22 -1.26
CA ILE A 324 -11.46 26.41 -0.93
C ILE A 324 -12.05 27.47 -1.88
N ASN A 325 -13.19 27.14 -2.43
CA ASN A 325 -14.00 28.06 -3.21
C ASN A 325 -15.22 28.50 -2.38
N GLY A 326 -15.67 29.72 -2.60
CA GLY A 326 -16.93 30.20 -2.04
C GLY A 326 -18.09 29.98 -3.00
N THR A 327 -19.30 30.24 -2.51
CA THR A 327 -20.51 30.31 -3.34
C THR A 327 -20.94 31.77 -3.43
N ASP A 328 -21.18 32.25 -4.64
CA ASP A 328 -21.52 33.67 -4.93
C ASP A 328 -20.55 34.68 -4.31
N GLY A 329 -19.26 34.34 -4.30
CA GLY A 329 -18.19 35.18 -3.74
C GLY A 329 -18.15 35.22 -2.19
N ARG A 330 -18.89 34.37 -1.51
CA ARG A 330 -18.93 34.24 -0.06
C ARG A 330 -18.38 32.89 0.40
N PHE A 331 -17.70 32.88 1.54
CA PHE A 331 -17.10 31.69 2.16
C PHE A 331 -18.04 30.98 3.15
N TYR A 332 -18.93 31.70 3.81
CA TYR A 332 -19.83 31.21 4.87
C TYR A 332 -19.07 30.58 6.05
N PRO A 333 -18.23 31.33 6.77
CA PRO A 333 -17.26 30.81 7.75
C PRO A 333 -17.91 30.02 8.89
N LYS A 334 -19.10 30.41 9.34
CA LYS A 334 -19.82 29.81 10.47
C LYS A 334 -20.71 28.62 10.07
N GLY A 335 -20.88 28.40 8.78
CA GLY A 335 -21.55 27.19 8.27
C GLY A 335 -20.71 25.95 8.54
N TYR A 336 -21.35 24.80 8.66
CA TYR A 336 -20.62 23.54 8.80
C TYR A 336 -20.01 23.10 7.49
N MET A 337 -18.85 22.47 7.58
CA MET A 337 -18.17 21.81 6.45
C MET A 337 -18.93 20.52 6.11
N SER A 338 -19.31 20.33 4.86
CA SER A 338 -19.95 19.10 4.43
C SER A 338 -18.93 18.00 4.13
N ASN A 339 -19.38 16.74 4.13
CA ASN A 339 -18.56 15.59 3.75
C ASN A 339 -18.01 15.74 2.32
N GLY A 340 -18.87 16.17 1.39
CA GLY A 340 -18.50 16.41 -0.01
C GLY A 340 -17.48 17.54 -0.17
N ASP A 341 -17.69 18.67 0.48
CA ASP A 341 -16.75 19.81 0.45
C ASP A 341 -15.39 19.46 1.08
N SER A 342 -15.38 18.58 2.10
CA SER A 342 -14.14 18.09 2.71
C SER A 342 -13.29 17.28 1.74
N LEU A 343 -13.92 16.44 0.92
CA LEU A 343 -13.25 15.69 -0.14
C LEU A 343 -12.78 16.61 -1.28
N ILE A 344 -13.58 17.62 -1.65
CA ILE A 344 -13.18 18.63 -2.64
C ILE A 344 -11.97 19.43 -2.16
N LEU A 345 -11.90 19.79 -0.88
CA LEU A 345 -10.77 20.50 -0.29
C LEU A 345 -9.46 19.70 -0.48
N VAL A 346 -9.48 18.42 -0.14
CA VAL A 346 -8.32 17.54 -0.30
C VAL A 346 -8.01 17.31 -1.79
N TYR A 347 -9.01 17.11 -2.63
CA TYR A 347 -8.85 17.01 -4.08
C TYR A 347 -8.14 18.24 -4.69
N ASN A 348 -8.59 19.44 -4.33
CA ASN A 348 -7.99 20.67 -4.81
C ASN A 348 -6.52 20.79 -4.41
N TYR A 349 -6.18 20.39 -3.20
CA TYR A 349 -4.79 20.34 -2.74
C TYR A 349 -3.94 19.39 -3.57
N LEU A 350 -4.40 18.16 -3.76
CA LEU A 350 -3.67 17.16 -4.54
C LEU A 350 -3.44 17.61 -5.98
N ASN A 351 -4.42 18.26 -6.61
CA ASN A 351 -4.26 18.82 -7.95
C ASN A 351 -3.32 20.04 -8.00
N THR A 352 -3.27 20.84 -6.95
CA THR A 352 -2.35 21.99 -6.88
C THR A 352 -0.90 21.52 -6.76
N VAL A 353 -0.66 20.45 -6.04
CA VAL A 353 0.68 19.85 -5.87
C VAL A 353 1.11 19.01 -7.08
N GLN A 354 0.15 18.43 -7.82
CA GLN A 354 0.45 17.60 -8.99
C GLN A 354 0.47 18.39 -10.32
N GLY A 355 0.00 19.64 -10.31
CA GLY A 355 -0.14 20.48 -11.50
C GLY A 355 1.05 21.41 -11.77
N GLU A 356 2.17 21.25 -11.05
CA GLU A 356 3.43 21.96 -11.34
C GLU A 356 4.44 21.06 -12.07
#